data_793d1dc7c7efa0f1da5364f31146094d
#
_entry.id   793d1dc7c7efa0f1da5364f31146094d
#
_cell.length_a   1.000
_cell.length_b   1.000
_cell.length_c   1.000
_cell.angle_alpha   90.00
_cell.angle_beta   90.00
_cell.angle_gamma   90.00
#
_symmetry.space_group_name_H-M   'P 1'
#
loop_
_entity.id
_entity.type
_entity.pdbx_description
1 polymer ?
#
loop_
_entity_poly.entity_id
_entity_poly.type
_entity_poly.pdbx_seq_one_letter_code
_entity_poly.pdbx_strand_id
1 'polypeptide(L)'
;MKACFIGLGYIGLPTAIVAANRGIEIVGVDINPSIVKQTNSGKSHIVEAGLQDLLHNAVRSQKLIAREVPVKADAFFIFVPTPINTQKMPDISFVEAATRSVIPLLEPGNLYVIESTVPVGTTEQMADLIYRERPELRDKLYIAYCPERMIPGNALYELTHNDRVIGGINEASAARAAQFYSKFVDGELHTTNTRTAEICKLVENSFRDVQIAFANELSIICQNTGIDVNTLINLANLHPRVNILTPGCGVGGHCIAVDPYFLISQFPEETTLIQQARKVNTYKTQWCITKIKKSIKDFELKYKHRPKVAIMGLAFKPDIDDLRESPAIDIVGEIMKLSNNTEIMISEPNLIQHQIFNLIDYNESFRKADIVVFLVAHTPFKNLPNVTDKVILDFCGVYK
;
A
#
# COMPACT_ATOMS: atom_id res chain seq x y z
N MET A 1 -22.93 -2.82 -21.96
CA MET A 1 -21.77 -1.92 -21.87
C MET A 1 -20.54 -2.79 -21.61
N LYS A 2 -19.54 -2.58 -22.42
CA LYS A 2 -18.26 -3.30 -22.35
C LYS A 2 -17.18 -2.36 -21.85
N ALA A 3 -16.37 -2.80 -20.88
CA ALA A 3 -15.26 -2.01 -20.36
C ALA A 3 -13.93 -2.77 -20.50
N CYS A 4 -12.86 -2.04 -20.80
CA CYS A 4 -11.50 -2.55 -20.92
C CYS A 4 -10.66 -2.03 -19.76
N PHE A 5 -10.16 -2.92 -18.92
CA PHE A 5 -9.38 -2.62 -17.72
C PHE A 5 -7.91 -2.95 -17.97
N ILE A 6 -7.05 -1.94 -17.98
CA ILE A 6 -5.63 -2.06 -18.27
C ILE A 6 -4.83 -2.18 -16.96
N GLY A 7 -4.31 -3.36 -16.69
CA GLY A 7 -3.68 -3.77 -15.45
C GLY A 7 -4.61 -4.65 -14.61
N LEU A 8 -4.17 -5.91 -14.37
CA LEU A 8 -4.88 -6.88 -13.53
C LEU A 8 -4.11 -7.16 -12.24
N GLY A 9 -3.49 -6.13 -11.66
CA GLY A 9 -2.83 -6.18 -10.36
C GLY A 9 -3.80 -6.15 -9.19
N TYR A 10 -3.29 -5.81 -7.99
CA TYR A 10 -4.01 -5.82 -6.72
C TYR A 10 -5.29 -4.95 -6.67
N ILE A 11 -5.41 -3.97 -7.57
CA ILE A 11 -6.58 -3.11 -7.69
C ILE A 11 -7.44 -3.54 -8.89
N GLY A 12 -6.83 -3.66 -10.07
CA GLY A 12 -7.57 -3.86 -11.32
C GLY A 12 -8.28 -5.20 -11.39
N LEU A 13 -7.68 -6.29 -10.90
CA LEU A 13 -8.34 -7.60 -10.93
C LEU A 13 -9.55 -7.68 -9.98
N PRO A 14 -9.47 -7.29 -8.70
CA PRO A 14 -10.65 -7.26 -7.82
C PRO A 14 -11.77 -6.35 -8.36
N THR A 15 -11.43 -5.16 -8.86
CA THR A 15 -12.41 -4.23 -9.45
C THR A 15 -13.08 -4.85 -10.69
N ALA A 16 -12.30 -5.51 -11.56
CA ALA A 16 -12.82 -6.22 -12.74
C ALA A 16 -13.79 -7.34 -12.35
N ILE A 17 -13.44 -8.11 -11.33
CA ILE A 17 -14.27 -9.21 -10.81
C ILE A 17 -15.59 -8.69 -10.24
N VAL A 18 -15.55 -7.65 -9.40
CA VAL A 18 -16.75 -7.05 -8.81
C VAL A 18 -17.67 -6.49 -9.90
N ALA A 19 -17.13 -5.69 -10.84
CA ALA A 19 -17.89 -5.12 -11.94
C ALA A 19 -18.51 -6.20 -12.84
N ALA A 20 -17.78 -7.28 -13.13
CA ALA A 20 -18.28 -8.40 -13.94
C ALA A 20 -19.42 -9.15 -13.25
N ASN A 21 -19.34 -9.38 -11.94
CA ASN A 21 -20.41 -10.03 -11.15
C ASN A 21 -21.66 -9.15 -11.03
N ARG A 22 -21.55 -7.84 -11.25
CA ARG A 22 -22.69 -6.89 -11.36
C ARG A 22 -23.18 -6.74 -12.79
N GLY A 23 -22.74 -7.63 -13.72
CA GLY A 23 -23.27 -7.77 -15.09
C GLY A 23 -22.58 -6.94 -16.16
N ILE A 24 -21.51 -6.19 -15.84
CA ILE A 24 -20.72 -5.45 -16.82
C ILE A 24 -19.85 -6.45 -17.60
N GLU A 25 -19.73 -6.30 -18.90
CA GLU A 25 -18.81 -7.07 -19.74
C GLU A 25 -17.40 -6.47 -19.60
N ILE A 26 -16.47 -7.20 -18.98
CA ILE A 26 -15.12 -6.74 -18.72
C ILE A 26 -14.11 -7.49 -19.58
N VAL A 27 -13.25 -6.76 -20.24
CA VAL A 27 -11.99 -7.26 -20.80
C VAL A 27 -10.86 -6.76 -19.94
N GLY A 28 -10.27 -7.63 -19.15
CA GLY A 28 -9.05 -7.33 -18.39
C GLY A 28 -7.83 -7.47 -19.27
N VAL A 29 -6.89 -6.55 -19.16
CA VAL A 29 -5.65 -6.56 -19.94
C VAL A 29 -4.45 -6.55 -19.01
N ASP A 30 -3.53 -7.47 -19.20
CA ASP A 30 -2.25 -7.47 -18.51
C ASP A 30 -1.13 -7.91 -19.44
N ILE A 31 0.02 -7.25 -19.33
CA ILE A 31 1.21 -7.58 -20.13
C ILE A 31 1.87 -8.89 -19.70
N ASN A 32 1.53 -9.42 -18.53
CA ASN A 32 2.04 -10.69 -18.02
C ASN A 32 1.15 -11.84 -18.49
N PRO A 33 1.63 -12.70 -19.42
CA PRO A 33 0.85 -13.83 -19.95
C PRO A 33 0.40 -14.83 -18.85
N SER A 34 1.16 -14.94 -17.76
CA SER A 34 0.82 -15.80 -16.63
C SER A 34 -0.45 -15.30 -15.91
N ILE A 35 -0.55 -13.98 -15.67
CA ILE A 35 -1.74 -13.36 -15.06
C ILE A 35 -2.96 -13.58 -15.97
N VAL A 36 -2.81 -13.34 -17.27
CA VAL A 36 -3.87 -13.55 -18.26
C VAL A 36 -4.36 -15.00 -18.24
N LYS A 37 -3.43 -15.95 -18.28
CA LYS A 37 -3.76 -17.40 -18.24
C LYS A 37 -4.44 -17.80 -16.94
N GLN A 38 -3.93 -17.36 -15.79
CA GLN A 38 -4.52 -17.66 -14.49
C GLN A 38 -5.94 -17.09 -14.39
N THR A 39 -6.14 -15.82 -14.74
CA THR A 39 -7.45 -15.14 -14.72
C THR A 39 -8.46 -15.90 -15.59
N ASN A 40 -8.10 -16.24 -16.83
CA ASN A 40 -8.99 -17.00 -17.74
C ASN A 40 -9.28 -18.42 -17.26
N SER A 41 -8.40 -19.01 -16.46
CA SER A 41 -8.66 -20.32 -15.82
C SER A 41 -9.48 -20.22 -14.52
N GLY A 42 -9.92 -19.02 -14.15
CA GLY A 42 -10.64 -18.76 -12.91
C GLY A 42 -9.76 -18.89 -11.66
N LYS A 43 -8.44 -18.70 -11.77
CA LYS A 43 -7.49 -18.74 -10.65
C LYS A 43 -6.97 -17.35 -10.35
N SER A 44 -7.16 -16.89 -9.13
CA SER A 44 -6.61 -15.62 -8.65
C SER A 44 -5.14 -15.77 -8.27
N HIS A 45 -4.32 -14.79 -8.65
CA HIS A 45 -2.96 -14.60 -8.15
C HIS A 45 -2.92 -13.68 -6.91
N ILE A 46 -4.07 -13.20 -6.48
CA ILE A 46 -4.23 -12.31 -5.32
C ILE A 46 -4.94 -13.13 -4.22
N VAL A 47 -4.42 -13.05 -3.02
CA VAL A 47 -5.02 -13.67 -1.83
C VAL A 47 -5.95 -12.65 -1.18
N GLU A 48 -7.25 -12.88 -1.33
CA GLU A 48 -8.32 -12.05 -0.73
C GLU A 48 -9.53 -12.95 -0.48
N ALA A 49 -10.15 -12.82 0.68
CA ALA A 49 -11.28 -13.66 1.07
C ALA A 49 -12.46 -13.52 0.08
N GLY A 50 -12.97 -14.63 -0.46
CA GLY A 50 -14.10 -14.65 -1.39
C GLY A 50 -13.76 -14.25 -2.83
N LEU A 51 -12.57 -13.71 -3.12
CA LEU A 51 -12.19 -13.25 -4.47
C LEU A 51 -12.14 -14.43 -5.46
N GLN A 52 -11.65 -15.57 -5.03
CA GLN A 52 -11.51 -16.76 -5.88
C GLN A 52 -12.86 -17.24 -6.44
N ASP A 53 -13.90 -17.28 -5.61
CA ASP A 53 -15.25 -17.72 -6.02
C ASP A 53 -15.90 -16.72 -6.97
N LEU A 54 -15.75 -15.43 -6.69
CA LEU A 54 -16.25 -14.37 -7.57
C LEU A 54 -15.55 -14.36 -8.92
N LEU A 55 -14.23 -14.60 -8.96
CA LEU A 55 -13.49 -14.75 -10.21
C LEU A 55 -13.99 -15.93 -11.03
N HIS A 56 -14.18 -17.09 -10.38
CA HIS A 56 -14.71 -18.27 -11.05
C HIS A 56 -16.08 -18.00 -11.68
N ASN A 57 -16.97 -17.32 -10.95
CA ASN A 57 -18.29 -16.93 -11.44
C ASN A 57 -18.22 -15.95 -12.61
N ALA A 58 -17.36 -14.92 -12.54
CA ALA A 58 -17.19 -13.92 -13.60
C ALA A 58 -16.66 -14.53 -14.91
N VAL A 59 -15.71 -15.47 -14.81
CA VAL A 59 -15.15 -16.16 -15.99
C VAL A 59 -16.16 -17.16 -16.55
N ARG A 60 -16.83 -17.97 -15.70
CA ARG A 60 -17.83 -18.94 -16.13
C ARG A 60 -19.03 -18.29 -16.83
N SER A 61 -19.46 -17.12 -16.36
CA SER A 61 -20.54 -16.35 -16.99
C SER A 61 -20.10 -15.57 -18.24
N GLN A 62 -18.82 -15.69 -18.63
CA GLN A 62 -18.21 -14.95 -19.73
C GLN A 62 -18.30 -13.41 -19.58
N LYS A 63 -18.45 -12.94 -18.34
CA LYS A 63 -18.47 -11.50 -18.04
C LYS A 63 -17.08 -10.92 -17.82
N LEU A 64 -16.07 -11.75 -17.55
CA LEU A 64 -14.67 -11.38 -17.47
C LEU A 64 -13.85 -12.28 -18.40
N ILE A 65 -13.10 -11.64 -19.30
CA ILE A 65 -12.12 -12.30 -20.18
C ILE A 65 -10.81 -11.51 -20.08
N ALA A 66 -9.69 -12.20 -19.84
CA ALA A 66 -8.37 -11.56 -19.82
C ALA A 66 -7.65 -11.69 -21.17
N ARG A 67 -6.88 -10.66 -21.55
CA ARG A 67 -6.10 -10.56 -22.80
C ARG A 67 -4.76 -9.87 -22.54
N GLU A 68 -3.81 -10.04 -23.45
CA GLU A 68 -2.52 -9.35 -23.39
C GLU A 68 -2.55 -7.96 -24.05
N VAL A 69 -3.56 -7.70 -24.89
CA VAL A 69 -3.74 -6.44 -25.61
C VAL A 69 -5.16 -5.90 -25.45
N PRO A 70 -5.34 -4.58 -25.39
CA PRO A 70 -6.66 -3.97 -25.27
C PRO A 70 -7.51 -4.19 -26.53
N VAL A 71 -8.82 -4.07 -26.36
CA VAL A 71 -9.81 -4.21 -27.44
C VAL A 71 -10.79 -3.05 -27.41
N LYS A 72 -11.51 -2.80 -28.50
CA LYS A 72 -12.61 -1.81 -28.55
C LYS A 72 -13.62 -2.07 -27.42
N ALA A 73 -13.97 -1.00 -26.73
CA ALA A 73 -14.89 -0.99 -25.60
C ALA A 73 -15.61 0.36 -25.48
N ASP A 74 -16.65 0.43 -24.66
CA ASP A 74 -17.37 1.68 -24.36
C ASP A 74 -16.61 2.52 -23.32
N ALA A 75 -15.79 1.85 -22.48
CA ALA A 75 -15.04 2.48 -21.42
C ALA A 75 -13.64 1.83 -21.22
N PHE A 76 -12.66 2.63 -20.88
CA PHE A 76 -11.27 2.21 -20.64
C PHE A 76 -10.82 2.70 -19.26
N PHE A 77 -10.26 1.80 -18.48
CA PHE A 77 -9.79 2.07 -17.10
C PHE A 77 -8.32 1.70 -16.96
N ILE A 78 -7.52 2.58 -16.37
CA ILE A 78 -6.08 2.42 -16.22
C ILE A 78 -5.72 2.09 -14.77
N PHE A 79 -5.20 0.88 -14.52
CA PHE A 79 -4.84 0.33 -13.21
C PHE A 79 -3.36 -0.10 -13.15
N VAL A 80 -2.49 0.66 -13.78
CA VAL A 80 -1.07 0.31 -13.86
C VAL A 80 -0.27 0.86 -12.67
N PRO A 81 0.89 0.26 -12.33
CA PRO A 81 1.75 0.77 -11.28
C PRO A 81 2.28 2.18 -11.58
N THR A 82 2.53 2.94 -10.51
CA THR A 82 3.16 4.27 -10.55
C THR A 82 4.27 4.33 -9.50
N PRO A 83 5.40 3.64 -9.71
CA PRO A 83 6.49 3.60 -8.75
C PRO A 83 7.19 4.95 -8.65
N ILE A 84 8.00 5.10 -7.60
CA ILE A 84 9.00 6.18 -7.51
C ILE A 84 10.37 5.63 -7.91
N ASN A 85 11.17 6.45 -8.58
CA ASN A 85 12.54 6.11 -8.90
C ASN A 85 13.50 6.30 -7.71
N THR A 86 14.79 6.03 -7.90
CA THR A 86 15.82 6.18 -6.86
C THR A 86 15.98 7.62 -6.33
N GLN A 87 15.54 8.61 -7.12
CA GLN A 87 15.52 10.03 -6.74
C GLN A 87 14.21 10.44 -6.07
N LYS A 88 13.33 9.46 -5.75
CA LYS A 88 12.01 9.67 -5.16
C LYS A 88 11.05 10.47 -6.04
N MET A 89 11.27 10.46 -7.36
CA MET A 89 10.36 11.07 -8.35
C MET A 89 9.35 10.04 -8.85
N PRO A 90 8.05 10.38 -8.95
CA PRO A 90 7.03 9.50 -9.53
C PRO A 90 7.33 9.16 -10.98
N ASP A 91 7.13 7.90 -11.34
CA ASP A 91 7.24 7.41 -12.71
C ASP A 91 5.83 7.12 -13.27
N ILE A 92 5.35 8.00 -14.16
CA ILE A 92 4.06 7.86 -14.84
C ILE A 92 4.18 7.20 -16.23
N SER A 93 5.35 6.70 -16.59
CA SER A 93 5.59 6.08 -17.92
C SER A 93 4.65 4.90 -18.19
N PHE A 94 4.29 4.15 -17.16
CA PHE A 94 3.32 3.04 -17.28
C PHE A 94 1.91 3.57 -17.60
N VAL A 95 1.49 4.70 -17.01
CA VAL A 95 0.19 5.34 -17.31
C VAL A 95 0.20 5.86 -18.75
N GLU A 96 1.29 6.48 -19.17
CA GLU A 96 1.44 6.95 -20.56
C GLU A 96 1.41 5.79 -21.55
N ALA A 97 2.15 4.70 -21.28
CA ALA A 97 2.16 3.51 -22.14
C ALA A 97 0.77 2.84 -22.24
N ALA A 98 0.08 2.71 -21.10
CA ALA A 98 -1.29 2.19 -21.07
C ALA A 98 -2.25 3.09 -21.85
N THR A 99 -2.13 4.41 -21.70
CA THR A 99 -2.92 5.39 -22.48
C THR A 99 -2.67 5.24 -23.97
N ARG A 100 -1.40 5.19 -24.40
CA ARG A 100 -1.04 4.99 -25.81
C ARG A 100 -1.59 3.69 -26.39
N SER A 101 -1.67 2.64 -25.59
CA SER A 101 -2.20 1.33 -26.04
C SER A 101 -3.70 1.38 -26.36
N VAL A 102 -4.45 2.29 -25.75
CA VAL A 102 -5.91 2.42 -25.96
C VAL A 102 -6.28 3.53 -26.95
N ILE A 103 -5.40 4.51 -27.20
CA ILE A 103 -5.68 5.63 -28.14
C ILE A 103 -6.22 5.16 -29.50
N PRO A 104 -5.66 4.13 -30.18
CA PRO A 104 -6.17 3.65 -31.46
C PRO A 104 -7.59 3.07 -31.40
N LEU A 105 -8.05 2.71 -30.21
CA LEU A 105 -9.34 2.05 -29.97
C LEU A 105 -10.44 3.01 -29.52
N LEU A 106 -10.06 4.25 -29.17
CA LEU A 106 -11.00 5.27 -28.69
C LEU A 106 -11.94 5.72 -29.79
N GLU A 107 -13.21 5.88 -29.45
CA GLU A 107 -14.27 6.37 -30.31
C GLU A 107 -15.06 7.48 -29.61
N PRO A 108 -15.73 8.38 -30.35
CA PRO A 108 -16.59 9.39 -29.73
C PRO A 108 -17.61 8.79 -28.78
N GLY A 109 -17.75 9.39 -27.59
CA GLY A 109 -18.62 8.90 -26.50
C GLY A 109 -17.99 7.90 -25.56
N ASN A 110 -16.75 7.46 -25.81
CA ASN A 110 -16.05 6.57 -24.88
C ASN A 110 -15.73 7.29 -23.56
N LEU A 111 -15.73 6.51 -22.49
CA LEU A 111 -15.25 6.91 -21.17
C LEU A 111 -13.79 6.42 -20.99
N TYR A 112 -12.89 7.32 -20.59
CA TYR A 112 -11.51 7.01 -20.21
C TYR A 112 -11.30 7.43 -18.76
N VAL A 113 -10.83 6.51 -17.90
CA VAL A 113 -10.63 6.75 -16.48
C VAL A 113 -9.24 6.28 -16.04
N ILE A 114 -8.54 7.09 -15.27
CA ILE A 114 -7.33 6.69 -14.56
C ILE A 114 -7.73 6.38 -13.11
N GLU A 115 -7.37 5.18 -12.62
CA GLU A 115 -7.50 4.78 -11.20
C GLU A 115 -6.15 4.64 -10.52
N SER A 116 -5.05 4.56 -11.28
CA SER A 116 -3.70 4.57 -10.74
C SER A 116 -3.44 5.84 -9.93
N THR A 117 -2.69 5.73 -8.82
CA THR A 117 -2.24 6.90 -8.07
C THR A 117 -1.28 7.73 -8.92
N VAL A 118 -1.55 9.00 -9.12
CA VAL A 118 -0.78 9.86 -10.03
C VAL A 118 -0.50 11.23 -9.43
N PRO A 119 0.54 11.97 -9.90
CA PRO A 119 0.74 13.39 -9.62
C PRO A 119 -0.45 14.23 -10.09
N VAL A 120 -0.66 15.38 -9.44
CA VAL A 120 -1.74 16.32 -9.79
C VAL A 120 -1.55 16.85 -11.22
N GLY A 121 -2.63 16.77 -12.03
CA GLY A 121 -2.62 17.18 -13.44
C GLY A 121 -2.31 16.06 -14.44
N THR A 122 -2.04 14.84 -13.98
CA THR A 122 -1.74 13.72 -14.88
C THR A 122 -2.91 13.36 -15.78
N THR A 123 -4.14 13.42 -15.29
CA THR A 123 -5.33 13.12 -16.12
C THR A 123 -5.48 14.11 -17.28
N GLU A 124 -5.23 15.40 -17.01
CA GLU A 124 -5.22 16.44 -18.05
C GLU A 124 -4.08 16.20 -19.06
N GLN A 125 -2.90 15.83 -18.56
CA GLN A 125 -1.75 15.49 -19.42
C GLN A 125 -2.05 14.30 -20.33
N MET A 126 -2.75 13.27 -19.85
CA MET A 126 -3.17 12.13 -20.66
C MET A 126 -4.28 12.51 -21.66
N ALA A 127 -5.19 13.40 -21.27
CA ALA A 127 -6.16 13.98 -22.21
C ALA A 127 -5.49 14.73 -23.36
N ASP A 128 -4.47 15.56 -23.05
CA ASP A 128 -3.70 16.27 -24.07
C ASP A 128 -2.91 15.31 -24.97
N LEU A 129 -2.38 14.21 -24.43
CA LEU A 129 -1.74 13.16 -25.21
C LEU A 129 -2.73 12.54 -26.21
N ILE A 130 -3.92 12.16 -25.74
CA ILE A 130 -4.99 11.59 -26.57
C ILE A 130 -5.37 12.57 -27.68
N TYR A 131 -5.62 13.82 -27.37
CA TYR A 131 -6.06 14.83 -28.34
C TYR A 131 -4.95 15.28 -29.30
N ARG A 132 -3.69 15.12 -28.94
CA ARG A 132 -2.55 15.33 -29.83
C ARG A 132 -2.42 14.22 -30.89
N GLU A 133 -2.66 12.97 -30.49
CA GLU A 133 -2.59 11.83 -31.41
C GLU A 133 -3.91 11.61 -32.17
N ARG A 134 -5.04 12.01 -31.61
CA ARG A 134 -6.38 11.87 -32.19
C ARG A 134 -7.17 13.19 -32.04
N PRO A 135 -6.82 14.24 -32.81
CA PRO A 135 -7.45 15.57 -32.67
C PRO A 135 -8.96 15.58 -32.89
N GLU A 136 -9.46 14.66 -33.70
CA GLU A 136 -10.89 14.51 -33.98
C GLU A 136 -11.72 14.03 -32.77
N LEU A 137 -11.08 13.53 -31.72
CA LEU A 137 -11.72 13.11 -30.47
C LEU A 137 -11.83 14.23 -29.42
N ARG A 138 -11.28 15.42 -29.71
CA ARG A 138 -11.36 16.56 -28.79
C ARG A 138 -12.83 16.88 -28.50
N ASP A 139 -13.13 17.02 -27.21
CA ASP A 139 -14.47 17.29 -26.66
C ASP A 139 -15.53 16.19 -26.96
N LYS A 140 -15.12 15.05 -27.49
CA LYS A 140 -16.00 13.91 -27.78
C LYS A 140 -15.79 12.70 -26.86
N LEU A 141 -14.84 12.79 -25.94
CA LEU A 141 -14.57 11.77 -24.91
C LEU A 141 -15.01 12.26 -23.54
N TYR A 142 -15.35 11.31 -22.68
CA TYR A 142 -15.49 11.53 -21.25
C TYR A 142 -14.20 11.07 -20.59
N ILE A 143 -13.46 11.99 -19.96
CA ILE A 143 -12.19 11.69 -19.29
C ILE A 143 -12.31 12.02 -17.83
N ALA A 144 -11.93 11.06 -16.96
CA ALA A 144 -12.05 11.18 -15.52
C ALA A 144 -10.90 10.51 -14.78
N TYR A 145 -10.79 10.84 -13.51
CA TYR A 145 -9.95 10.21 -12.51
C TYR A 145 -10.81 9.69 -11.37
N CYS A 146 -10.56 8.49 -10.89
CA CYS A 146 -11.23 7.95 -9.70
C CYS A 146 -10.25 7.09 -8.91
N PRO A 147 -9.62 7.63 -7.84
CA PRO A 147 -8.63 6.89 -7.07
C PRO A 147 -9.24 5.71 -6.32
N GLU A 148 -8.55 4.58 -6.30
CA GLU A 148 -8.90 3.49 -5.43
C GLU A 148 -8.43 3.76 -3.99
N ARG A 149 -9.30 3.40 -3.02
CA ARG A 149 -9.11 3.69 -1.59
C ARG A 149 -9.24 2.45 -0.72
N MET A 150 -9.27 1.25 -1.32
CA MET A 150 -9.41 -0.01 -0.60
C MET A 150 -8.15 -0.40 0.16
N ILE A 151 -8.33 -1.22 1.19
CA ILE A 151 -7.26 -1.82 1.99
C ILE A 151 -7.24 -3.34 1.73
N PRO A 152 -6.07 -3.94 1.40
CA PRO A 152 -5.93 -5.39 1.28
C PRO A 152 -6.40 -6.12 2.56
N GLY A 153 -7.11 -7.24 2.37
CA GLY A 153 -7.74 -8.03 3.44
C GLY A 153 -9.21 -7.71 3.66
N ASN A 154 -9.74 -6.61 3.07
CA ASN A 154 -11.16 -6.23 3.07
C ASN A 154 -11.60 -5.65 1.72
N ALA A 155 -10.85 -5.97 0.67
CA ALA A 155 -10.96 -5.31 -0.62
C ALA A 155 -12.36 -5.43 -1.25
N LEU A 156 -12.98 -6.60 -1.22
CA LEU A 156 -14.29 -6.82 -1.85
C LEU A 156 -15.40 -5.98 -1.20
N TYR A 157 -15.39 -5.87 0.13
CA TYR A 157 -16.34 -5.04 0.85
C TYR A 157 -16.09 -3.56 0.54
N GLU A 158 -14.85 -3.11 0.65
CA GLU A 158 -14.50 -1.70 0.46
C GLU A 158 -14.68 -1.23 -0.98
N LEU A 159 -14.42 -2.07 -1.99
CA LEU A 159 -14.68 -1.76 -3.40
C LEU A 159 -16.15 -1.41 -3.67
N THR A 160 -17.07 -2.02 -2.93
CA THR A 160 -18.50 -1.83 -3.13
C THR A 160 -19.11 -0.81 -2.18
N HIS A 161 -18.58 -0.63 -0.97
CA HIS A 161 -19.22 0.19 0.08
C HIS A 161 -18.52 1.53 0.36
N ASN A 162 -17.23 1.67 0.01
CA ASN A 162 -16.55 2.95 0.22
C ASN A 162 -17.08 4.01 -0.74
N ASP A 163 -17.22 5.23 -0.21
CA ASP A 163 -17.50 6.40 -1.04
C ASP A 163 -16.38 6.62 -2.08
N ARG A 164 -16.76 7.04 -3.28
CA ARG A 164 -15.82 7.34 -4.36
C ARG A 164 -15.72 8.84 -4.60
N VAL A 165 -14.48 9.30 -4.85
CA VAL A 165 -14.21 10.67 -5.33
C VAL A 165 -13.91 10.58 -6.83
N ILE A 166 -14.74 11.22 -7.66
CA ILE A 166 -14.69 11.11 -9.12
C ILE A 166 -14.41 12.49 -9.71
N GLY A 167 -13.23 12.68 -10.25
CA GLY A 167 -12.81 13.91 -10.92
C GLY A 167 -12.98 13.83 -12.41
N GLY A 168 -13.82 14.69 -13.02
CA GLY A 168 -13.91 14.81 -14.48
C GLY A 168 -13.08 15.99 -15.01
N ILE A 169 -12.60 15.92 -16.26
CA ILE A 169 -12.05 17.11 -16.95
C ILE A 169 -13.14 18.18 -17.17
N ASN A 170 -14.40 17.78 -17.11
CA ASN A 170 -15.59 18.60 -17.06
C ASN A 170 -16.71 17.86 -16.33
N GLU A 171 -17.81 18.54 -16.03
CA GLU A 171 -18.96 17.97 -15.31
C GLU A 171 -19.57 16.74 -16.00
N ALA A 172 -19.67 16.77 -17.33
CA ALA A 172 -20.21 15.66 -18.12
C ALA A 172 -19.35 14.41 -17.99
N SER A 173 -18.03 14.56 -17.94
CA SER A 173 -17.06 13.46 -17.70
C SER A 173 -17.20 12.86 -16.30
N ALA A 174 -17.32 13.71 -15.28
CA ALA A 174 -17.54 13.26 -13.90
C ALA A 174 -18.88 12.49 -13.77
N ALA A 175 -19.96 13.04 -14.34
CA ALA A 175 -21.28 12.40 -14.33
C ALA A 175 -21.28 11.06 -15.08
N ARG A 176 -20.59 10.98 -16.23
CA ARG A 176 -20.47 9.75 -17.02
C ARG A 176 -19.68 8.66 -16.27
N ALA A 177 -18.61 9.03 -15.57
CA ALA A 177 -17.86 8.12 -14.73
C ALA A 177 -18.70 7.67 -13.51
N ALA A 178 -19.37 8.59 -12.82
CA ALA A 178 -20.30 8.26 -11.73
C ALA A 178 -21.40 7.28 -12.17
N GLN A 179 -21.97 7.45 -13.37
CA GLN A 179 -22.94 6.51 -13.94
C GLN A 179 -22.34 5.10 -14.17
N PHE A 180 -21.05 5.00 -14.44
CA PHE A 180 -20.38 3.69 -14.53
C PHE A 180 -20.25 3.04 -13.16
N TYR A 181 -19.69 3.77 -12.17
CA TYR A 181 -19.45 3.25 -10.83
C TYR A 181 -20.74 2.90 -10.09
N SER A 182 -21.83 3.64 -10.28
CA SER A 182 -23.14 3.35 -9.66
C SER A 182 -23.71 1.97 -9.98
N LYS A 183 -23.14 1.25 -10.95
CA LYS A 183 -23.54 -0.12 -11.28
C LYS A 183 -23.04 -1.16 -10.29
N PHE A 184 -21.98 -0.85 -9.54
CA PHE A 184 -21.36 -1.82 -8.64
C PHE A 184 -20.84 -1.22 -7.32
N VAL A 185 -20.90 0.10 -7.14
CA VAL A 185 -20.57 0.79 -5.90
C VAL A 185 -21.87 1.18 -5.21
N ASP A 186 -22.03 0.75 -3.98
CA ASP A 186 -23.17 1.03 -3.11
C ASP A 186 -22.92 2.28 -2.21
N GLY A 187 -21.64 2.71 -2.07
CA GLY A 187 -21.24 3.96 -1.39
C GLY A 187 -21.61 5.23 -2.17
N GLU A 188 -21.44 6.39 -1.55
CA GLU A 188 -21.72 7.67 -2.20
C GLU A 188 -20.68 8.02 -3.28
N LEU A 189 -21.13 8.64 -4.37
CA LEU A 189 -20.29 9.03 -5.50
C LEU A 189 -20.16 10.56 -5.52
N HIS A 190 -19.05 11.07 -5.04
CA HIS A 190 -18.75 12.50 -4.95
C HIS A 190 -18.04 12.98 -6.23
N THR A 191 -18.68 13.82 -7.00
CA THR A 191 -18.11 14.37 -8.24
C THR A 191 -17.36 15.67 -8.00
N THR A 192 -16.22 15.84 -8.68
CA THR A 192 -15.37 17.03 -8.62
C THR A 192 -14.54 17.16 -9.91
N ASN A 193 -13.53 18.03 -9.94
CA ASN A 193 -12.57 18.11 -11.04
C ASN A 193 -11.40 17.11 -10.85
N THR A 194 -10.66 16.83 -11.93
CA THR A 194 -9.55 15.86 -11.93
C THR A 194 -8.48 16.17 -10.89
N ARG A 195 -8.01 17.42 -10.80
CA ARG A 195 -6.94 17.82 -9.87
C ARG A 195 -7.34 17.63 -8.42
N THR A 196 -8.58 17.97 -8.06
CA THR A 196 -9.10 17.75 -6.70
C THR A 196 -9.16 16.26 -6.36
N ALA A 197 -9.60 15.40 -7.30
CA ALA A 197 -9.64 13.97 -7.06
C ALA A 197 -8.23 13.34 -6.97
N GLU A 198 -7.30 13.78 -7.81
CA GLU A 198 -5.89 13.33 -7.78
C GLU A 198 -5.22 13.70 -6.45
N ILE A 199 -5.34 14.95 -6.02
CA ILE A 199 -4.72 15.38 -4.75
C ILE A 199 -5.40 14.75 -3.54
N CYS A 200 -6.69 14.45 -3.60
CA CYS A 200 -7.43 13.81 -2.52
C CYS A 200 -6.78 12.48 -2.12
N LYS A 201 -6.42 11.63 -3.09
CA LYS A 201 -5.70 10.38 -2.86
C LYS A 201 -4.35 10.60 -2.17
N LEU A 202 -3.59 11.57 -2.64
CA LEU A 202 -2.24 11.85 -2.14
C LEU A 202 -2.24 12.41 -0.71
N VAL A 203 -3.22 13.27 -0.39
CA VAL A 203 -3.32 13.87 0.95
C VAL A 203 -3.79 12.86 2.00
N GLU A 204 -4.64 11.90 1.66
CA GLU A 204 -5.06 10.84 2.58
C GLU A 204 -3.85 10.04 3.10
N ASN A 205 -2.96 9.62 2.21
CA ASN A 205 -1.78 8.86 2.58
C ASN A 205 -0.70 9.74 3.23
N SER A 206 -0.53 10.99 2.76
CA SER A 206 0.39 11.95 3.39
C SER A 206 -0.05 12.32 4.80
N PHE A 207 -1.35 12.50 5.04
CA PHE A 207 -1.90 12.74 6.37
C PHE A 207 -1.59 11.59 7.32
N ARG A 208 -1.78 10.34 6.87
CA ARG A 208 -1.44 9.15 7.68
C ARG A 208 0.06 9.09 7.97
N ASP A 209 0.92 9.40 7.00
CA ASP A 209 2.37 9.43 7.19
C ASP A 209 2.79 10.46 8.25
N VAL A 210 2.21 11.66 8.22
CA VAL A 210 2.44 12.72 9.23
C VAL A 210 1.98 12.25 10.62
N GLN A 211 0.83 11.61 10.73
CA GLN A 211 0.31 11.09 11.99
C GLN A 211 1.20 9.98 12.59
N ILE A 212 1.71 9.10 11.74
CA ILE A 212 2.65 8.05 12.17
C ILE A 212 4.00 8.68 12.58
N ALA A 213 4.47 9.70 11.85
CA ALA A 213 5.69 10.42 12.23
C ALA A 213 5.58 11.05 13.61
N PHE A 214 4.45 11.68 13.93
CA PHE A 214 4.19 12.21 15.26
C PHE A 214 4.24 11.11 16.35
N ALA A 215 3.57 9.97 16.14
CA ALA A 215 3.60 8.86 17.08
C ALA A 215 5.02 8.27 17.24
N ASN A 216 5.77 8.16 16.15
CA ASN A 216 7.15 7.69 16.16
C ASN A 216 8.07 8.63 16.94
N GLU A 217 7.92 9.94 16.77
CA GLU A 217 8.68 10.96 17.53
C GLU A 217 8.34 10.90 19.01
N LEU A 218 7.05 10.81 19.38
CA LEU A 218 6.63 10.60 20.77
C LEU A 218 7.29 9.37 21.41
N SER A 219 7.37 8.26 20.69
CA SER A 219 7.98 7.04 21.20
C SER A 219 9.47 7.20 21.52
N ILE A 220 10.18 8.06 20.78
CA ILE A 220 11.59 8.41 21.05
C ILE A 220 11.69 9.28 22.31
N ILE A 221 10.83 10.29 22.45
CA ILE A 221 10.75 11.17 23.62
C ILE A 221 10.45 10.34 24.89
N CYS A 222 9.43 9.48 24.82
CA CYS A 222 9.01 8.63 25.92
C CYS A 222 10.13 7.71 26.41
N GLN A 223 10.89 7.10 25.48
CA GLN A 223 12.00 6.26 25.88
C GLN A 223 13.13 7.03 26.59
N ASN A 224 13.37 8.28 26.20
CA ASN A 224 14.38 9.12 26.85
C ASN A 224 13.95 9.61 28.25
N THR A 225 12.65 9.61 28.52
CA THR A 225 12.06 10.05 29.80
C THR A 225 11.60 8.91 30.68
N GLY A 226 11.73 7.65 30.22
CA GLY A 226 11.29 6.47 30.96
C GLY A 226 9.77 6.30 31.03
N ILE A 227 9.03 6.93 30.10
CA ILE A 227 7.57 6.84 30.00
C ILE A 227 7.20 5.70 29.02
N ASP A 228 6.19 4.91 29.37
CA ASP A 228 5.58 3.99 28.40
C ASP A 228 4.71 4.76 27.39
N VAL A 229 5.12 4.71 26.13
CA VAL A 229 4.44 5.46 25.04
C VAL A 229 2.99 4.99 24.82
N ASN A 230 2.69 3.71 25.03
CA ASN A 230 1.33 3.19 24.83
C ASN A 230 0.41 3.73 25.92
N THR A 231 0.85 3.76 27.17
CA THR A 231 0.11 4.39 28.28
C THR A 231 -0.12 5.87 27.99
N LEU A 232 0.92 6.61 27.55
CA LEU A 232 0.77 8.03 27.18
C LEU A 232 -0.27 8.21 26.09
N ILE A 233 -0.18 7.45 24.99
CA ILE A 233 -1.10 7.56 23.86
C ILE A 233 -2.53 7.24 24.28
N ASN A 234 -2.74 6.17 25.04
CA ASN A 234 -4.07 5.80 25.54
C ASN A 234 -4.70 6.92 26.38
N LEU A 235 -3.92 7.54 27.27
CA LEU A 235 -4.39 8.66 28.10
C LEU A 235 -4.65 9.92 27.27
N ALA A 236 -3.75 10.26 26.33
CA ALA A 236 -3.90 11.42 25.46
C ALA A 236 -5.14 11.30 24.55
N ASN A 237 -5.42 10.09 24.06
CA ASN A 237 -6.58 9.80 23.21
C ASN A 237 -7.93 9.84 23.96
N LEU A 238 -7.94 9.96 25.28
CA LEU A 238 -9.18 10.28 26.03
C LEU A 238 -9.67 11.71 25.74
N HIS A 239 -8.79 12.58 25.25
CA HIS A 239 -9.19 13.92 24.85
C HIS A 239 -9.99 13.86 23.53
N PRO A 240 -11.20 14.44 23.44
CA PRO A 240 -12.14 14.22 22.33
C PRO A 240 -11.67 14.71 20.96
N ARG A 241 -10.62 15.52 20.91
CA ARG A 241 -10.02 16.04 19.65
C ARG A 241 -8.65 15.46 19.34
N VAL A 242 -8.22 14.39 20.05
CA VAL A 242 -6.91 13.77 19.90
C VAL A 242 -7.07 12.31 19.49
N ASN A 243 -6.38 11.90 18.43
CA ASN A 243 -6.33 10.52 17.98
C ASN A 243 -4.90 10.20 17.47
N ILE A 244 -3.99 9.94 18.42
CA ILE A 244 -2.61 9.59 18.14
C ILE A 244 -2.54 8.11 17.72
N LEU A 245 -1.86 7.83 16.62
CA LEU A 245 -1.66 6.46 16.13
C LEU A 245 -0.61 5.70 16.95
N THR A 246 -0.57 4.39 16.79
CA THR A 246 0.46 3.54 17.41
C THR A 246 1.79 3.73 16.69
N PRO A 247 2.90 3.96 17.41
CA PRO A 247 4.23 4.03 16.81
C PRO A 247 4.70 2.65 16.31
N GLY A 248 5.68 2.66 15.40
CA GLY A 248 6.32 1.46 14.88
C GLY A 248 7.82 1.64 14.67
N CYS A 249 8.45 0.76 13.91
CA CYS A 249 9.87 0.87 13.57
C CYS A 249 10.16 1.74 12.35
N GLY A 250 9.15 2.37 11.79
CA GLY A 250 9.18 3.21 10.58
C GLY A 250 7.87 3.07 9.80
N VAL A 251 7.88 3.48 8.53
CA VAL A 251 6.71 3.38 7.63
C VAL A 251 7.11 2.63 6.37
N GLY A 252 6.42 1.53 6.10
CA GLY A 252 6.59 0.69 4.92
C GLY A 252 5.33 0.62 4.06
N GLY A 253 5.34 -0.34 3.13
CA GLY A 253 4.28 -0.53 2.14
C GLY A 253 4.41 0.38 0.94
N HIS A 254 3.63 0.08 -0.08
CA HIS A 254 3.70 0.73 -1.39
C HIS A 254 2.81 1.98 -1.53
N CYS A 255 2.14 2.40 -0.45
CA CYS A 255 1.27 3.58 -0.45
C CYS A 255 1.83 4.68 0.48
N ILE A 256 1.74 4.48 1.81
CA ILE A 256 2.11 5.53 2.79
C ILE A 256 3.60 5.88 2.69
N ALA A 257 4.48 4.91 2.38
CA ALA A 257 5.90 5.17 2.17
C ALA A 257 6.23 5.90 0.86
N VAL A 258 5.31 5.90 -0.11
CA VAL A 258 5.53 6.31 -1.51
C VAL A 258 4.75 7.58 -1.88
N ASP A 259 3.44 7.60 -1.65
CA ASP A 259 2.54 8.68 -2.12
C ASP A 259 2.92 10.09 -1.65
N PRO A 260 3.47 10.31 -0.42
CA PRO A 260 3.95 11.63 -0.03
C PRO A 260 4.99 12.23 -0.97
N TYR A 261 5.80 11.39 -1.62
CA TYR A 261 6.79 11.87 -2.58
C TYR A 261 6.18 12.43 -3.87
N PHE A 262 4.95 12.07 -4.21
CA PHE A 262 4.22 12.66 -5.32
C PHE A 262 3.96 14.15 -5.06
N LEU A 263 3.57 14.51 -3.83
CA LEU A 263 3.41 15.91 -3.43
C LEU A 263 4.76 16.61 -3.26
N ILE A 264 5.72 15.96 -2.61
CA ILE A 264 7.04 16.53 -2.35
C ILE A 264 7.78 16.88 -3.66
N SER A 265 7.70 16.00 -4.66
CA SER A 265 8.36 16.21 -5.95
C SER A 265 7.74 17.34 -6.76
N GLN A 266 6.42 17.53 -6.65
CA GLN A 266 5.68 18.53 -7.40
C GLN A 266 5.62 19.89 -6.69
N PHE A 267 5.62 19.89 -5.35
CA PHE A 267 5.46 21.07 -4.51
C PHE A 267 6.54 21.13 -3.41
N PRO A 268 7.85 21.19 -3.78
CA PRO A 268 8.94 21.06 -2.81
C PRO A 268 8.98 22.19 -1.77
N GLU A 269 8.53 23.39 -2.10
CA GLU A 269 8.54 24.53 -1.19
C GLU A 269 7.36 24.51 -0.21
N GLU A 270 6.20 23.97 -0.63
CA GLU A 270 4.94 23.96 0.13
C GLU A 270 4.81 22.74 1.04
N THR A 271 5.57 21.67 0.81
CA THR A 271 5.43 20.39 1.51
C THR A 271 6.36 20.22 2.72
N THR A 272 6.74 21.31 3.39
CA THR A 272 7.70 21.30 4.50
C THR A 272 7.35 20.27 5.60
N LEU A 273 6.08 20.23 6.04
CA LEU A 273 5.62 19.30 7.06
C LEU A 273 5.69 17.85 6.58
N ILE A 274 5.25 17.58 5.35
CA ILE A 274 5.24 16.24 4.75
C ILE A 274 6.68 15.72 4.59
N GLN A 275 7.60 16.57 4.13
CA GLN A 275 9.03 16.24 4.04
C GLN A 275 9.62 15.90 5.40
N GLN A 276 9.28 16.68 6.43
CA GLN A 276 9.77 16.44 7.78
C GLN A 276 9.23 15.13 8.36
N ALA A 277 7.94 14.81 8.11
CA ALA A 277 7.36 13.55 8.51
C ALA A 277 8.10 12.34 7.88
N ARG A 278 8.41 12.40 6.58
CA ARG A 278 9.22 11.38 5.91
C ARG A 278 10.60 11.21 6.54
N LYS A 279 11.27 12.33 6.91
CA LYS A 279 12.56 12.30 7.62
C LYS A 279 12.44 11.65 8.99
N VAL A 280 11.41 11.97 9.76
CA VAL A 280 11.14 11.38 11.08
C VAL A 280 10.91 9.87 10.95
N ASN A 281 10.06 9.43 10.03
CA ASN A 281 9.76 8.02 9.81
C ASN A 281 11.00 7.23 9.35
N THR A 282 11.84 7.79 8.49
CA THR A 282 13.11 7.18 8.09
C THR A 282 14.11 7.15 9.26
N TYR A 283 14.21 8.25 10.02
CA TYR A 283 15.07 8.31 11.20
C TYR A 283 14.68 7.29 12.27
N LYS A 284 13.39 7.01 12.43
CA LYS A 284 12.89 6.01 13.39
C LYS A 284 13.50 4.62 13.13
N THR A 285 13.61 4.21 11.87
CA THR A 285 14.26 2.94 11.50
C THR A 285 15.74 2.92 11.95
N GLN A 286 16.49 3.99 11.67
CA GLN A 286 17.89 4.09 12.09
C GLN A 286 18.04 4.14 13.61
N TRP A 287 17.10 4.79 14.29
CA TRP A 287 17.05 4.83 15.74
C TRP A 287 16.81 3.43 16.34
N CYS A 288 15.90 2.63 15.78
CA CYS A 288 15.69 1.24 16.19
C CYS A 288 16.97 0.41 16.03
N ILE A 289 17.65 0.50 14.89
CA ILE A 289 18.93 -0.17 14.64
C ILE A 289 19.95 0.20 15.71
N THR A 290 20.07 1.49 16.02
CA THR A 290 21.02 1.99 17.04
C THR A 290 20.70 1.43 18.43
N LYS A 291 19.42 1.36 18.81
CA LYS A 291 18.96 0.81 20.08
C LYS A 291 19.26 -0.70 20.19
N ILE A 292 19.00 -1.45 19.13
CA ILE A 292 19.30 -2.89 19.11
C ILE A 292 20.82 -3.12 19.26
N LYS A 293 21.63 -2.42 18.45
CA LYS A 293 23.10 -2.53 18.53
C LYS A 293 23.63 -2.17 19.92
N LYS A 294 23.07 -1.12 20.54
CA LYS A 294 23.42 -0.73 21.91
C LYS A 294 23.04 -1.82 22.91
N SER A 295 21.84 -2.37 22.83
CA SER A 295 21.38 -3.43 23.74
C SER A 295 22.24 -4.69 23.66
N ILE A 296 22.68 -5.10 22.47
CA ILE A 296 23.60 -6.21 22.26
C ILE A 296 24.93 -5.92 23.00
N LYS A 297 25.51 -4.74 22.80
CA LYS A 297 26.76 -4.33 23.44
C LYS A 297 26.64 -4.26 24.97
N ASP A 298 25.57 -3.69 25.49
CA ASP A 298 25.32 -3.57 26.93
C ASP A 298 25.18 -4.95 27.57
N PHE A 299 24.51 -5.90 26.87
CA PHE A 299 24.41 -7.30 27.31
C PHE A 299 25.78 -7.97 27.38
N GLU A 300 26.60 -7.84 26.31
CA GLU A 300 27.98 -8.40 26.28
C GLU A 300 28.84 -7.85 27.42
N LEU A 301 28.75 -6.57 27.70
CA LEU A 301 29.49 -5.93 28.79
C LEU A 301 29.07 -6.47 30.16
N LYS A 302 27.76 -6.70 30.36
CA LYS A 302 27.16 -7.15 31.62
C LYS A 302 27.42 -8.63 31.87
N TYR A 303 27.16 -9.49 30.88
CA TYR A 303 27.17 -10.94 31.06
C TYR A 303 28.46 -11.63 30.58
N LYS A 304 29.36 -10.88 29.92
CA LYS A 304 30.67 -11.36 29.41
C LYS A 304 30.57 -12.48 28.37
N HIS A 305 29.41 -12.62 27.74
CA HIS A 305 29.18 -13.48 26.56
C HIS A 305 28.24 -12.78 25.60
N ARG A 306 28.17 -13.28 24.36
CA ARG A 306 27.32 -12.73 23.31
C ARG A 306 25.88 -13.18 23.45
N PRO A 307 24.90 -12.29 23.28
CA PRO A 307 23.50 -12.67 23.34
C PRO A 307 23.05 -13.44 22.10
N LYS A 308 22.04 -14.29 22.29
CA LYS A 308 21.18 -14.75 21.21
C LYS A 308 20.06 -13.73 21.02
N VAL A 309 19.87 -13.25 19.80
CA VAL A 309 18.90 -12.19 19.48
C VAL A 309 17.77 -12.75 18.62
N ALA A 310 16.53 -12.66 19.10
CA ALA A 310 15.35 -12.95 18.29
C ALA A 310 14.79 -11.64 17.72
N ILE A 311 14.60 -11.59 16.40
CA ILE A 311 13.92 -10.49 15.71
C ILE A 311 12.56 -10.99 15.23
N MET A 312 11.48 -10.33 15.69
CA MET A 312 10.10 -10.75 15.60
C MET A 312 9.32 -9.83 14.67
N GLY A 313 9.00 -10.34 13.47
CA GLY A 313 8.24 -9.65 12.43
C GLY A 313 9.09 -9.02 11.34
N LEU A 314 8.71 -9.26 10.08
CA LEU A 314 9.34 -8.73 8.87
C LEU A 314 8.39 -7.92 8.00
N ALA A 315 7.08 -8.17 8.08
CA ALA A 315 6.07 -7.49 7.27
C ALA A 315 6.00 -5.98 7.58
N PHE A 316 5.51 -5.18 6.64
CA PHE A 316 5.42 -3.74 6.88
C PHE A 316 4.24 -3.35 7.80
N LYS A 317 3.29 -4.24 8.04
CA LYS A 317 2.19 -4.06 8.99
C LYS A 317 1.76 -5.40 9.61
N PRO A 318 1.02 -5.40 10.75
CA PRO A 318 0.57 -6.63 11.40
C PRO A 318 -0.28 -7.53 10.52
N ASP A 319 -0.13 -8.85 10.73
CA ASP A 319 -1.01 -9.92 10.23
C ASP A 319 -1.13 -10.01 8.70
N ILE A 320 -0.08 -9.62 7.97
CA ILE A 320 0.07 -9.80 6.53
C ILE A 320 1.41 -10.44 6.18
N ASP A 321 1.55 -10.89 4.94
CA ASP A 321 2.76 -11.48 4.35
C ASP A 321 3.53 -10.52 3.41
N ASP A 322 3.14 -9.25 3.35
CA ASP A 322 3.73 -8.26 2.44
C ASP A 322 4.96 -7.58 3.06
N LEU A 323 6.10 -7.73 2.39
CA LEU A 323 7.40 -7.22 2.81
C LEU A 323 7.84 -5.93 2.09
N ARG A 324 7.02 -5.41 1.16
CA ARG A 324 7.42 -4.26 0.33
C ARG A 324 7.69 -3.02 1.17
N GLU A 325 8.86 -2.40 0.94
CA GLU A 325 9.32 -1.20 1.67
C GLU A 325 9.25 -1.36 3.22
N SER A 326 9.38 -2.60 3.73
CA SER A 326 9.29 -2.85 5.17
C SER A 326 10.52 -2.33 5.91
N PRO A 327 10.36 -1.41 6.89
CA PRO A 327 11.46 -0.98 7.75
C PRO A 327 12.08 -2.13 8.56
N ALA A 328 11.30 -3.18 8.84
CA ALA A 328 11.79 -4.35 9.56
C ALA A 328 12.86 -5.11 8.74
N ILE A 329 12.70 -5.19 7.41
CA ILE A 329 13.70 -5.78 6.52
C ILE A 329 15.02 -5.00 6.57
N ASP A 330 14.95 -3.66 6.53
CA ASP A 330 16.15 -2.81 6.63
C ASP A 330 16.85 -3.00 7.98
N ILE A 331 16.08 -3.06 9.07
CA ILE A 331 16.62 -3.31 10.42
C ILE A 331 17.31 -4.68 10.47
N VAL A 332 16.63 -5.73 9.98
CA VAL A 332 17.23 -7.09 9.95
C VAL A 332 18.50 -7.09 9.13
N GLY A 333 18.50 -6.48 7.94
CA GLY A 333 19.68 -6.40 7.07
C GLY A 333 20.88 -5.75 7.76
N GLU A 334 20.65 -4.69 8.56
CA GLU A 334 21.70 -4.03 9.33
C GLU A 334 22.18 -4.84 10.55
N ILE A 335 21.27 -5.54 11.22
CA ILE A 335 21.63 -6.36 12.39
C ILE A 335 22.32 -7.66 11.94
N MET A 336 21.95 -8.24 10.81
CA MET A 336 22.62 -9.42 10.24
C MET A 336 24.11 -9.19 9.93
N LYS A 337 24.54 -7.94 9.74
CA LYS A 337 25.98 -7.61 9.61
C LYS A 337 26.77 -7.95 10.88
N LEU A 338 26.11 -8.16 12.01
CA LEU A 338 26.69 -8.60 13.29
C LEU A 338 26.72 -10.14 13.44
N SER A 339 26.14 -10.90 12.51
CA SER A 339 25.92 -12.36 12.63
C SER A 339 27.21 -13.19 12.75
N ASN A 340 28.35 -12.70 12.25
CA ASN A 340 29.65 -13.37 12.42
C ASN A 340 30.01 -13.59 13.91
N ASN A 341 29.38 -12.86 14.79
CA ASN A 341 29.71 -12.81 16.21
C ASN A 341 28.50 -12.94 17.14
N THR A 342 27.27 -12.91 16.62
CA THR A 342 26.03 -12.94 17.41
C THR A 342 25.02 -13.86 16.71
N GLU A 343 24.44 -14.80 17.44
CA GLU A 343 23.38 -15.68 16.92
C GLU A 343 22.08 -14.84 16.75
N ILE A 344 21.63 -14.67 15.51
CA ILE A 344 20.43 -13.90 15.17
C ILE A 344 19.38 -14.84 14.62
N MET A 345 18.24 -14.93 15.29
CA MET A 345 17.07 -15.70 14.93
C MET A 345 16.00 -14.77 14.38
N ILE A 346 15.44 -15.07 13.21
CA ILE A 346 14.46 -14.22 12.52
C ILE A 346 13.15 -14.98 12.43
N SER A 347 12.06 -14.35 12.85
CA SER A 347 10.73 -14.97 12.86
C SER A 347 9.70 -14.07 12.19
N GLU A 348 8.92 -14.68 11.26
CA GLU A 348 7.76 -14.06 10.61
C GLU A 348 6.64 -15.08 10.53
N PRO A 349 5.56 -14.94 11.34
CA PRO A 349 4.53 -15.97 11.43
C PRO A 349 3.66 -16.11 10.17
N ASN A 350 3.65 -15.07 9.31
CA ASN A 350 2.80 -15.06 8.10
C ASN A 350 3.56 -15.53 6.84
N LEU A 351 4.83 -15.95 6.98
CA LEU A 351 5.63 -16.50 5.87
C LEU A 351 6.09 -17.92 6.19
N ILE A 352 6.00 -18.79 5.19
CA ILE A 352 6.55 -20.15 5.26
C ILE A 352 8.07 -20.12 5.05
N GLN A 353 8.54 -19.24 4.16
CA GLN A 353 9.98 -19.11 3.81
C GLN A 353 10.28 -17.69 3.32
N HIS A 354 11.56 -17.32 3.38
CA HIS A 354 12.08 -16.07 2.81
C HIS A 354 13.30 -16.36 1.94
N GLN A 355 13.52 -15.57 0.89
CA GLN A 355 14.60 -15.83 -0.09
C GLN A 355 16.02 -15.65 0.49
N ILE A 356 16.19 -14.77 1.48
CA ILE A 356 17.48 -14.38 2.03
C ILE A 356 17.63 -14.87 3.47
N PHE A 357 16.56 -14.79 4.29
CA PHE A 357 16.63 -15.10 5.71
C PHE A 357 16.10 -16.51 6.01
N ASN A 358 16.82 -17.23 6.85
CA ASN A 358 16.30 -18.49 7.40
C ASN A 358 15.32 -18.15 8.53
N LEU A 359 14.03 -18.45 8.31
CA LEU A 359 12.98 -18.18 9.28
C LEU A 359 12.93 -19.32 10.32
N ILE A 360 12.81 -18.92 11.58
CA ILE A 360 12.68 -19.83 12.73
C ILE A 360 11.30 -19.60 13.37
N ASP A 361 10.69 -20.66 13.89
CA ASP A 361 9.42 -20.55 14.63
C ASP A 361 9.55 -19.52 15.75
N TYR A 362 8.56 -18.64 15.87
CA TYR A 362 8.63 -17.51 16.79
C TYR A 362 8.63 -17.94 18.28
N ASN A 363 7.99 -19.05 18.64
CA ASN A 363 8.05 -19.59 20.01
C ASN A 363 9.46 -20.13 20.32
N GLU A 364 10.08 -20.79 19.33
CA GLU A 364 11.43 -21.30 19.45
C GLU A 364 12.43 -20.14 19.59
N SER A 365 12.35 -19.14 18.74
CA SER A 365 13.19 -17.94 18.79
C SER A 365 13.03 -17.20 20.12
N PHE A 366 11.77 -16.97 20.55
CA PHE A 366 11.47 -16.33 21.82
C PHE A 366 12.08 -17.09 23.01
N ARG A 367 11.93 -18.43 23.03
CA ARG A 367 12.45 -19.28 24.12
C ARG A 367 13.97 -19.24 24.23
N LYS A 368 14.67 -19.29 23.07
CA LYS A 368 16.14 -19.39 23.00
C LYS A 368 16.87 -18.07 23.18
N ALA A 369 16.21 -16.94 22.90
CA ALA A 369 16.84 -15.63 22.89
C ALA A 369 17.14 -15.08 24.29
N ASP A 370 18.22 -14.33 24.38
CA ASP A 370 18.55 -13.46 25.51
C ASP A 370 17.96 -12.05 25.30
N ILE A 371 17.94 -11.60 24.05
CA ILE A 371 17.34 -10.32 23.61
C ILE A 371 16.23 -10.62 22.60
N VAL A 372 15.02 -10.11 22.86
CA VAL A 372 13.88 -10.21 21.93
C VAL A 372 13.52 -8.83 21.42
N VAL A 373 13.44 -8.70 20.11
CA VAL A 373 13.14 -7.45 19.41
C VAL A 373 11.84 -7.59 18.64
N PHE A 374 10.80 -6.90 19.06
CA PHE A 374 9.52 -6.85 18.33
C PHE A 374 9.52 -5.66 17.37
N LEU A 375 9.45 -5.95 16.06
CA LEU A 375 9.40 -4.95 14.99
C LEU A 375 7.98 -4.77 14.43
N VAL A 376 7.17 -5.84 14.42
CA VAL A 376 5.82 -5.85 13.89
C VAL A 376 4.87 -6.51 14.89
N ALA A 377 3.71 -5.87 15.14
CA ALA A 377 2.76 -6.29 16.16
C ALA A 377 1.82 -7.42 15.67
N HIS A 378 2.37 -8.54 15.18
CA HIS A 378 1.56 -9.69 14.77
C HIS A 378 0.77 -10.28 15.93
N THR A 379 -0.47 -10.67 15.66
CA THR A 379 -1.38 -11.26 16.66
C THR A 379 -0.78 -12.46 17.41
N PRO A 380 -0.04 -13.41 16.77
CA PRO A 380 0.60 -14.50 17.48
C PRO A 380 1.56 -14.06 18.59
N PHE A 381 2.25 -12.93 18.46
CA PHE A 381 3.21 -12.45 19.46
C PHE A 381 2.54 -11.98 20.76
N LYS A 382 1.27 -11.57 20.72
CA LYS A 382 0.49 -11.17 21.90
C LYS A 382 0.27 -12.31 22.90
N ASN A 383 0.43 -13.55 22.44
CA ASN A 383 0.24 -14.76 23.25
C ASN A 383 1.54 -15.28 23.87
N LEU A 384 2.68 -14.61 23.65
CA LEU A 384 3.95 -14.98 24.25
C LEU A 384 3.93 -14.69 25.76
N PRO A 385 4.59 -15.55 26.58
CA PRO A 385 4.57 -15.39 28.02
C PRO A 385 5.37 -14.16 28.47
N ASN A 386 4.91 -13.48 29.52
CA ASN A 386 5.70 -12.43 30.17
C ASN A 386 6.89 -13.02 30.89
N VAL A 387 8.09 -12.51 30.60
CA VAL A 387 9.37 -12.97 31.17
C VAL A 387 10.19 -11.79 31.71
N THR A 388 10.97 -12.06 32.74
CA THR A 388 11.85 -11.06 33.40
C THR A 388 13.33 -11.34 33.22
N ASP A 389 13.67 -12.50 32.64
CA ASP A 389 15.02 -12.98 32.42
C ASP A 389 15.62 -12.60 31.07
N LYS A 390 14.85 -11.91 30.22
CA LYS A 390 15.24 -11.47 28.88
C LYS A 390 15.24 -9.95 28.74
N VAL A 391 16.04 -9.45 27.80
CA VAL A 391 15.97 -8.07 27.40
C VAL A 391 14.92 -7.94 26.29
N ILE A 392 13.88 -7.16 26.54
CA ILE A 392 12.80 -6.94 25.57
C ILE A 392 12.93 -5.55 24.94
N LEU A 393 12.98 -5.49 23.62
CA LEU A 393 12.92 -4.27 22.84
C LEU A 393 11.63 -4.30 22.02
N ASP A 394 10.60 -3.65 22.51
CA ASP A 394 9.30 -3.57 21.82
C ASP A 394 9.16 -2.21 21.15
N PHE A 395 9.23 -2.17 19.80
CA PHE A 395 9.07 -0.97 19.00
C PHE A 395 7.66 -0.79 18.43
N CYS A 396 6.77 -1.73 18.66
CA CYS A 396 5.43 -1.75 18.06
C CYS A 396 4.27 -1.95 19.06
N GLY A 397 4.59 -2.07 20.36
CA GLY A 397 3.58 -2.14 21.42
C GLY A 397 2.82 -3.47 21.48
N VAL A 398 3.44 -4.58 21.08
CA VAL A 398 2.81 -5.90 21.07
C VAL A 398 2.98 -6.68 22.35
N TYR A 399 4.07 -6.44 23.08
CA TYR A 399 4.43 -7.15 24.30
C TYR A 399 4.05 -6.32 25.53
N LYS A 400 3.40 -6.95 26.49
CA LYS A 400 2.87 -6.28 27.70
C LYS A 400 3.71 -6.58 28.94
#